data_8f2d215a5b356857ecc53dbe439b5db9
#
_entry.id   8f2d215a5b356857ecc53dbe439b5db9
#
_cell.length_a   1.000
_cell.length_b   1.000
_cell.length_c   1.000
_cell.angle_alpha   90.00
_cell.angle_beta   90.00
_cell.angle_gamma   90.00
#
_symmetry.space_group_name_H-M   'P 1'
#
loop_
_entity.id
_entity.type
_entity.pdbx_description
1 polymer ?
#
loop_
_entity_poly.entity_id
_entity_poly.type
_entity_poly.pdbx_seq_one_letter_code
_entity_poly.pdbx_strand_id
1 'polypeptide(L)'
;MNTLALRPRGLLARNTPLSHRSSFSPRAALAFPQPPPLAAARAAAVRAALGNAFTAVLRRVLQPSRMELRIDVNQPDDSIEAELGILHGRLHRPCDALHACTRLPALLPGLVFHHREADGEHYVYVEDAAHGRLAGYTVFNRLIEVDRRTDRHVRSPHSKYAPAYQGRGIASAVYAWALGRGLCLVSGARQSAGAHALWHALARRHPLRWVALRAKRMHGLGASVPSAQASELDTRMILLGHGWSAARLRSLDLLHPAAEAANEKMRRRA
;
A
#
# COMPACT_ATOMS: atom_id res chain seq x y z
N MET A 1 -18.11 52.86 -29.56
CA MET A 1 -17.08 53.50 -30.40
C MET A 1 -16.19 52.33 -30.80
N ASN A 2 -16.46 51.76 -31.95
CA ASN A 2 -15.84 51.94 -33.28
C ASN A 2 -14.37 51.45 -33.23
N THR A 3 -13.80 50.59 -34.04
CA THR A 3 -14.12 50.26 -35.46
C THR A 3 -13.12 49.16 -35.84
N LEU A 4 -13.56 48.02 -36.44
CA LEU A 4 -13.39 47.59 -37.82
C LEU A 4 -11.94 47.51 -38.35
N ALA A 5 -11.49 46.33 -38.70
CA ALA A 5 -11.44 45.67 -40.02
C ALA A 5 -10.07 45.89 -40.72
N LEU A 6 -9.42 44.89 -41.36
CA LEU A 6 -9.63 44.36 -42.68
C LEU A 6 -8.55 43.35 -43.06
N ARG A 7 -8.95 42.23 -43.68
CA ARG A 7 -8.10 41.39 -44.54
C ARG A 7 -7.86 42.07 -45.90
N PRO A 8 -6.84 41.66 -46.67
CA PRO A 8 -7.25 41.00 -47.92
C PRO A 8 -6.41 39.79 -48.38
N ARG A 9 -7.02 39.13 -49.28
CA ARG A 9 -6.73 37.99 -50.15
C ARG A 9 -5.73 38.28 -51.26
N GLY A 10 -5.19 37.23 -51.87
CA GLY A 10 -4.67 37.16 -53.29
C GLY A 10 -3.69 36.00 -53.40
N LEU A 11 -3.94 35.04 -54.06
CA LEU A 11 -4.27 34.51 -55.41
C LEU A 11 -3.04 33.97 -56.13
N LEU A 12 -3.11 32.64 -56.44
CA LEU A 12 -2.72 31.90 -57.64
C LEU A 12 -1.34 32.06 -58.27
N ALA A 13 -0.65 30.92 -58.50
CA ALA A 13 -0.41 30.42 -59.85
C ALA A 13 0.22 29.00 -59.88
N ARG A 14 -0.38 28.19 -60.72
CA ARG A 14 0.05 26.86 -61.22
C ARG A 14 1.29 27.00 -62.09
N ASN A 15 2.17 25.97 -62.13
CA ASN A 15 2.67 25.41 -63.39
C ASN A 15 3.39 24.08 -63.14
N THR A 16 2.89 22.99 -63.71
CA THR A 16 3.61 21.81 -64.18
C THR A 16 4.11 22.05 -65.57
N PRO A 17 5.24 21.39 -66.02
CA PRO A 17 5.06 20.23 -66.89
C PRO A 17 6.11 19.10 -66.74
N LEU A 18 5.65 17.89 -66.90
CA LEU A 18 6.01 16.75 -67.74
C LEU A 18 7.51 16.42 -68.10
N SER A 19 7.79 15.16 -67.80
CA SER A 19 8.47 14.12 -68.63
C SER A 19 9.99 14.05 -68.59
N HIS A 20 10.57 12.93 -68.16
CA HIS A 20 11.06 11.87 -69.05
C HIS A 20 11.54 10.63 -68.29
N ARG A 21 11.21 9.48 -68.86
CA ARG A 21 11.65 8.12 -68.50
C ARG A 21 13.17 7.97 -68.58
N SER A 22 13.74 7.19 -67.66
CA SER A 22 14.60 6.06 -68.05
C SER A 22 14.77 5.10 -66.87
N SER A 23 14.46 3.90 -67.15
CA SER A 23 14.64 2.67 -66.38
C SER A 23 16.13 2.37 -66.20
N PHE A 24 16.55 2.16 -64.95
CA PHE A 24 17.65 1.24 -64.66
C PHE A 24 17.44 0.71 -63.24
N SER A 25 17.17 -0.59 -63.16
CA SER A 25 17.23 -1.36 -61.92
C SER A 25 18.70 -1.68 -61.62
N PRO A 26 19.11 -1.55 -60.38
CA PRO A 26 20.18 -2.40 -59.88
C PRO A 26 19.65 -3.27 -58.71
N ARG A 27 19.86 -4.54 -58.90
CA ARG A 27 19.95 -5.67 -57.96
C ARG A 27 19.73 -5.31 -56.50
N ALA A 28 18.67 -5.93 -55.91
CA ALA A 28 18.50 -6.08 -54.47
C ALA A 28 19.71 -6.79 -53.88
N ALA A 29 20.54 -6.06 -53.17
CA ALA A 29 21.48 -6.63 -52.21
C ALA A 29 20.69 -7.06 -50.97
N LEU A 30 20.64 -8.37 -50.73
CA LEU A 30 20.15 -8.95 -49.50
C LEU A 30 21.03 -8.45 -48.34
N ALA A 31 20.57 -7.42 -47.65
CA ALA A 31 21.18 -6.99 -46.41
C ALA A 31 20.84 -8.02 -45.31
N PHE A 32 21.81 -8.85 -44.94
CA PHE A 32 21.71 -9.66 -43.71
C PHE A 32 21.62 -8.73 -42.52
N PRO A 33 20.66 -8.93 -41.62
CA PRO A 33 20.61 -8.15 -40.39
C PRO A 33 21.86 -8.43 -39.55
N GLN A 34 22.63 -7.41 -39.29
CA GLN A 34 23.76 -7.49 -38.38
C GLN A 34 23.27 -7.79 -36.97
N PRO A 35 23.86 -8.75 -36.27
CA PRO A 35 23.51 -9.00 -34.88
C PRO A 35 23.84 -7.76 -34.03
N PRO A 36 22.99 -7.39 -33.05
CA PRO A 36 23.28 -6.25 -32.22
C PRO A 36 24.57 -6.47 -31.43
N PRO A 37 25.35 -5.41 -31.16
CA PRO A 37 26.61 -5.53 -30.45
C PRO A 37 26.38 -6.18 -29.08
N LEU A 38 27.23 -7.11 -28.70
CA LEU A 38 27.17 -7.90 -27.44
C LEU A 38 26.91 -7.06 -26.18
N ALA A 39 27.30 -5.80 -26.18
CA ALA A 39 27.06 -4.85 -25.12
C ALA A 39 25.55 -4.48 -24.98
N ALA A 40 24.87 -4.31 -26.12
CA ALA A 40 23.41 -3.99 -26.09
C ALA A 40 22.56 -5.20 -25.67
N ALA A 41 22.95 -6.41 -26.07
CA ALA A 41 22.31 -7.64 -25.67
C ALA A 41 22.48 -7.91 -24.15
N ARG A 42 23.68 -7.66 -23.61
CA ARG A 42 23.92 -7.74 -22.15
C ARG A 42 23.15 -6.69 -21.38
N ALA A 43 23.08 -5.46 -21.86
CA ALA A 43 22.28 -4.41 -21.20
C ALA A 43 20.77 -4.72 -21.22
N ALA A 44 20.26 -5.30 -22.31
CA ALA A 44 18.87 -5.74 -22.42
C ALA A 44 18.58 -6.93 -21.50
N ALA A 45 19.48 -7.91 -21.41
CA ALA A 45 19.34 -9.06 -20.51
C ALA A 45 19.39 -8.64 -19.02
N VAL A 46 20.26 -7.70 -18.66
CA VAL A 46 20.33 -7.15 -17.29
C VAL A 46 19.07 -6.36 -16.95
N ARG A 47 18.53 -5.57 -17.89
CA ARG A 47 17.24 -4.86 -17.70
C ARG A 47 16.06 -5.83 -17.58
N ALA A 48 16.04 -6.91 -18.36
CA ALA A 48 15.02 -7.94 -18.27
C ALA A 48 15.10 -8.74 -16.95
N ALA A 49 16.30 -9.09 -16.51
CA ALA A 49 16.53 -9.78 -15.25
C ALA A 49 16.16 -8.91 -14.04
N LEU A 50 16.52 -7.62 -14.05
CA LEU A 50 16.11 -6.65 -13.04
C LEU A 50 14.60 -6.38 -13.08
N GLY A 51 13.99 -6.32 -14.27
CA GLY A 51 12.54 -6.21 -14.45
C GLY A 51 11.80 -7.42 -13.90
N ASN A 52 12.28 -8.63 -14.14
CA ASN A 52 11.66 -9.87 -13.67
C ASN A 52 11.85 -10.09 -12.18
N ALA A 53 13.02 -9.76 -11.60
CA ALA A 53 13.25 -9.78 -10.17
C ALA A 53 12.38 -8.73 -9.46
N PHE A 54 12.24 -7.54 -10.05
CA PHE A 54 11.40 -6.46 -9.56
C PHE A 54 9.91 -6.83 -9.60
N THR A 55 9.45 -7.48 -10.69
CA THR A 55 8.05 -7.95 -10.80
C THR A 55 7.76 -9.08 -9.83
N ALA A 56 8.74 -9.95 -9.55
CA ALA A 56 8.60 -11.05 -8.59
C ALA A 56 8.54 -10.52 -7.14
N VAL A 57 9.37 -9.54 -6.79
CA VAL A 57 9.34 -8.87 -5.47
C VAL A 57 8.05 -8.07 -5.32
N LEU A 58 7.63 -7.33 -6.36
CA LEU A 58 6.40 -6.56 -6.35
C LEU A 58 5.15 -7.46 -6.33
N ARG A 59 5.18 -8.60 -7.03
CA ARG A 59 4.12 -9.61 -6.96
C ARG A 59 4.03 -10.23 -5.57
N ARG A 60 5.13 -10.38 -4.86
CA ARG A 60 5.15 -10.84 -3.47
C ARG A 60 4.62 -9.80 -2.49
N VAL A 61 4.85 -8.51 -2.76
CA VAL A 61 4.34 -7.38 -1.96
C VAL A 61 2.89 -7.03 -2.30
N LEU A 62 2.43 -7.30 -3.53
CA LEU A 62 1.10 -6.95 -4.04
C LEU A 62 0.15 -8.13 -4.24
N GLN A 63 0.58 -9.37 -4.01
CA GLN A 63 -0.38 -10.46 -3.99
C GLN A 63 -1.20 -10.36 -2.70
N PRO A 64 -2.54 -10.34 -2.78
CA PRO A 64 -3.36 -10.69 -1.65
C PRO A 64 -3.10 -12.18 -1.38
N SER A 65 -2.07 -12.47 -0.59
CA SER A 65 -1.80 -13.84 -0.19
C SER A 65 -3.01 -14.29 0.63
N ARG A 66 -3.71 -15.33 0.14
CA ARG A 66 -4.67 -16.12 0.92
C ARG A 66 -3.99 -16.83 2.11
N MET A 67 -2.71 -16.60 2.31
CA MET A 67 -1.95 -17.03 3.47
C MET A 67 -1.94 -15.87 4.43
N GLU A 68 -2.46 -16.08 5.66
CA GLU A 68 -2.09 -15.29 6.83
C GLU A 68 -0.62 -14.94 6.67
N LEU A 69 -0.33 -13.65 6.57
CA LEU A 69 1.04 -13.19 6.62
C LEU A 69 1.64 -13.75 7.91
N ARG A 70 2.33 -14.87 7.81
CA ARG A 70 3.40 -15.18 8.75
C ARG A 70 4.31 -13.97 8.62
N ILE A 71 4.10 -13.02 9.52
CA ILE A 71 5.04 -11.94 9.72
C ILE A 71 6.29 -12.67 10.16
N ASP A 72 7.24 -12.87 9.25
CA ASP A 72 8.58 -13.25 9.61
C ASP A 72 9.10 -12.09 10.44
N VAL A 73 9.01 -12.28 11.75
CA VAL A 73 9.38 -11.29 12.77
C VAL A 73 10.88 -10.99 12.73
N ASN A 74 11.63 -11.79 11.97
CA ASN A 74 13.07 -11.73 11.78
C ASN A 74 13.47 -11.60 10.30
N GLN A 75 12.90 -10.63 9.55
CA GLN A 75 13.53 -10.26 8.29
C GLN A 75 14.89 -9.60 8.57
N PRO A 76 15.98 -9.99 7.88
CA PRO A 76 17.27 -9.33 8.01
C PRO A 76 17.13 -7.83 7.71
N ASP A 77 17.79 -6.98 8.48
CA ASP A 77 17.73 -5.52 8.35
C ASP A 77 18.13 -5.04 6.94
N ASP A 78 19.12 -5.66 6.31
CA ASP A 78 19.55 -5.40 4.92
C ASP A 78 18.41 -5.57 3.91
N SER A 79 17.49 -6.51 4.13
CA SER A 79 16.32 -6.74 3.28
C SER A 79 15.31 -5.60 3.38
N ILE A 80 15.16 -4.99 4.57
CA ILE A 80 14.25 -3.86 4.79
C ILE A 80 14.80 -2.61 4.11
N GLU A 81 16.07 -2.31 4.26
CA GLU A 81 16.69 -1.12 3.65
C GLU A 81 16.68 -1.19 2.13
N ALA A 82 16.95 -2.35 1.54
CA ALA A 82 16.85 -2.56 0.10
C ALA A 82 15.41 -2.33 -0.42
N GLU A 83 14.41 -2.86 0.28
CA GLU A 83 13.00 -2.64 -0.04
C GLU A 83 12.63 -1.15 0.03
N LEU A 84 13.04 -0.46 1.08
CA LEU A 84 12.78 0.97 1.26
C LEU A 84 13.48 1.82 0.20
N GLY A 85 14.69 1.47 -0.22
CA GLY A 85 15.41 2.12 -1.31
C GLY A 85 14.67 2.02 -2.64
N ILE A 86 14.12 0.84 -2.97
CA ILE A 86 13.30 0.62 -4.16
C ILE A 86 12.03 1.48 -4.10
N LEU A 87 11.33 1.49 -2.98
CA LEU A 87 10.10 2.27 -2.79
C LEU A 87 10.38 3.78 -2.86
N HIS A 88 11.49 4.25 -2.30
CA HIS A 88 11.92 5.65 -2.41
C HIS A 88 12.16 6.04 -3.87
N GLY A 89 12.90 5.24 -4.63
CA GLY A 89 13.12 5.49 -6.06
C GLY A 89 11.82 5.54 -6.87
N ARG A 90 10.80 4.75 -6.50
CA ARG A 90 9.48 4.79 -7.13
C ARG A 90 8.67 6.03 -6.76
N LEU A 91 8.76 6.47 -5.51
CA LEU A 91 8.08 7.68 -5.02
C LEU A 91 8.49 8.93 -5.82
N HIS A 92 9.75 8.97 -6.24
CA HIS A 92 10.33 10.09 -7.01
C HIS A 92 10.37 9.85 -8.54
N ARG A 93 9.84 8.72 -9.03
CA ARG A 93 9.81 8.41 -10.46
C ARG A 93 8.54 8.96 -11.10
N PRO A 94 8.61 9.90 -12.04
CA PRO A 94 7.44 10.33 -12.80
C PRO A 94 6.71 9.16 -13.45
N CYS A 95 5.38 9.21 -13.48
CA CYS A 95 4.50 8.15 -14.02
C CYS A 95 4.45 6.85 -13.19
N ASP A 96 5.14 6.73 -12.07
CA ASP A 96 4.91 5.62 -11.13
C ASP A 96 3.66 5.90 -10.27
N ALA A 97 2.94 4.86 -9.92
CA ALA A 97 1.76 4.97 -9.06
C ALA A 97 2.05 5.56 -7.67
N LEU A 98 3.30 5.42 -7.18
CA LEU A 98 3.73 6.02 -5.91
C LEU A 98 4.02 7.52 -6.04
N HIS A 99 4.41 7.99 -7.21
CA HIS A 99 4.64 9.42 -7.45
C HIS A 99 3.36 10.27 -7.30
N ALA A 100 2.19 9.65 -7.53
CA ALA A 100 0.89 10.28 -7.38
C ALA A 100 0.34 10.24 -5.93
N CYS A 101 1.14 9.84 -4.94
CA CYS A 101 0.72 9.85 -3.53
C CYS A 101 0.37 11.27 -3.06
N THR A 102 -0.71 11.38 -2.29
CA THR A 102 -1.09 12.64 -1.64
C THR A 102 -0.19 12.90 -0.43
N ARG A 103 0.38 14.07 -0.34
CA ARG A 103 1.14 14.48 0.85
C ARG A 103 0.18 14.76 2.01
N LEU A 104 0.41 14.15 3.15
CA LEU A 104 -0.33 14.41 4.38
C LEU A 104 0.23 15.65 5.10
N PRO A 105 -0.56 16.29 5.98
CA PRO A 105 -0.02 17.24 6.95
C PRO A 105 1.13 16.60 7.73
N ALA A 106 2.08 17.40 8.18
CA ALA A 106 3.21 16.92 8.96
C ALA A 106 2.71 16.27 10.27
N LEU A 107 2.84 14.95 10.38
CA LEU A 107 2.48 14.18 11.59
C LEU A 107 3.62 14.23 12.63
N LEU A 108 4.86 14.36 12.17
CA LEU A 108 6.07 14.53 13.00
C LEU A 108 7.04 15.48 12.30
N PRO A 109 7.80 16.30 13.06
CA PRO A 109 8.82 17.18 12.51
C PRO A 109 9.89 16.43 11.72
N GLY A 110 10.37 17.03 10.63
CA GLY A 110 11.47 16.50 9.81
C GLY A 110 11.11 15.32 8.91
N LEU A 111 9.87 14.84 8.94
CA LEU A 111 9.41 13.73 8.11
C LEU A 111 8.26 14.16 7.20
N VAL A 112 8.23 13.60 5.99
CA VAL A 112 7.18 13.78 5.00
C VAL A 112 6.36 12.49 4.90
N PHE A 113 5.04 12.64 4.93
CA PHE A 113 4.12 11.50 4.89
C PHE A 113 3.36 11.50 3.57
N HIS A 114 3.46 10.41 2.82
CA HIS A 114 2.82 10.24 1.52
C HIS A 114 1.75 9.16 1.63
N HIS A 115 0.51 9.52 1.34
CA HIS A 115 -0.63 8.61 1.42
C HIS A 115 -1.13 8.23 0.03
N ARG A 116 -1.45 6.96 -0.12
CA ARG A 116 -2.12 6.41 -1.28
C ARG A 116 -3.22 5.46 -0.83
N GLU A 117 -4.36 5.52 -1.49
CA GLU A 117 -5.41 4.51 -1.38
C GLU A 117 -5.45 3.69 -2.66
N ALA A 118 -5.45 2.37 -2.53
CA ALA A 118 -5.57 1.44 -3.64
C ALA A 118 -6.22 0.15 -3.16
N ASP A 119 -7.18 -0.36 -3.94
CA ASP A 119 -7.90 -1.61 -3.68
C ASP A 119 -8.59 -1.66 -2.31
N GLY A 120 -8.95 -0.48 -1.76
CA GLY A 120 -9.55 -0.31 -0.45
C GLY A 120 -8.56 -0.43 0.72
N GLU A 121 -7.26 -0.41 0.44
CA GLU A 121 -6.19 -0.37 1.42
C GLU A 121 -5.55 1.02 1.44
N HIS A 122 -5.00 1.42 2.60
CA HIS A 122 -4.32 2.70 2.74
C HIS A 122 -2.82 2.46 2.99
N TYR A 123 -2.00 3.10 2.19
CA TYR A 123 -0.54 3.04 2.24
C TYR A 123 -0.02 4.39 2.72
N VAL A 124 0.79 4.41 3.75
CA VAL A 124 1.47 5.62 4.23
C VAL A 124 2.97 5.38 4.19
N TYR A 125 3.65 6.04 3.27
CA TYR A 125 5.10 6.04 3.14
C TYR A 125 5.65 7.24 3.91
N VAL A 126 6.70 7.01 4.67
CA VAL A 126 7.33 8.05 5.52
C VAL A 126 8.73 8.33 5.00
N GLU A 127 8.94 9.54 4.51
CA GLU A 127 10.18 9.98 3.90
C GLU A 127 10.95 10.90 4.86
N ASP A 128 12.23 10.64 5.01
CA ASP A 128 13.22 11.56 5.54
C ASP A 128 13.86 12.31 4.37
N ALA A 129 13.25 13.44 4.00
CA ALA A 129 13.68 14.23 2.85
C ALA A 129 15.08 14.82 3.04
N ALA A 130 15.49 15.10 4.27
CA ALA A 130 16.82 15.64 4.58
C ALA A 130 17.93 14.61 4.27
N HIS A 131 17.63 13.32 4.40
CA HIS A 131 18.56 12.24 4.13
C HIS A 131 18.28 11.50 2.80
N GLY A 132 17.29 11.95 2.02
CA GLY A 132 16.97 11.38 0.71
C GLY A 132 16.60 9.91 0.75
N ARG A 133 15.80 9.48 1.74
CA ARG A 133 15.41 8.07 1.92
C ARG A 133 14.06 7.88 2.58
N LEU A 134 13.45 6.70 2.42
CA LEU A 134 12.28 6.32 3.21
C LEU A 134 12.71 5.83 4.60
N ALA A 135 12.07 6.38 5.64
CA ALA A 135 12.15 5.89 7.01
C ALA A 135 11.42 4.56 7.16
N GLY A 136 10.36 4.35 6.41
CA GLY A 136 9.52 3.17 6.45
C GLY A 136 8.14 3.40 5.85
N TYR A 137 7.25 2.45 6.06
CA TYR A 137 5.86 2.57 5.63
C TYR A 137 4.92 1.81 6.56
N THR A 138 3.64 2.17 6.48
CA THR A 138 2.52 1.42 7.07
C THR A 138 1.48 1.15 6.01
N VAL A 139 1.00 -0.09 5.94
CA VAL A 139 -0.16 -0.47 5.14
C VAL A 139 -1.30 -0.80 6.08
N PHE A 140 -2.45 -0.21 5.86
CA PHE A 140 -3.70 -0.54 6.52
C PHE A 140 -4.47 -1.48 5.60
N ASN A 141 -4.19 -2.77 5.75
CA ASN A 141 -4.74 -3.82 4.90
C ASN A 141 -6.23 -4.02 5.17
N ARG A 142 -6.93 -4.49 4.17
CA ARG A 142 -8.28 -5.02 4.32
C ARG A 142 -8.27 -6.24 5.25
N LEU A 143 -9.34 -6.40 6.02
CA LEU A 143 -9.47 -7.52 6.94
C LEU A 143 -10.34 -8.61 6.30
N ILE A 144 -9.70 -9.55 5.62
CA ILE A 144 -10.37 -10.65 4.90
C ILE A 144 -11.07 -11.67 5.82
N GLU A 145 -10.77 -11.64 7.12
CA GLU A 145 -11.34 -12.54 8.15
C GLU A 145 -12.76 -12.14 8.55
N VAL A 146 -13.22 -10.96 8.14
CA VAL A 146 -14.60 -10.49 8.34
C VAL A 146 -15.37 -10.40 7.03
N ASP A 147 -16.69 -10.17 7.12
CA ASP A 147 -17.51 -9.93 5.93
C ASP A 147 -17.20 -8.57 5.28
N ARG A 148 -17.68 -8.37 4.05
CA ARG A 148 -17.44 -7.14 3.28
C ARG A 148 -18.03 -5.88 3.92
N ARG A 149 -19.09 -6.02 4.71
CA ARG A 149 -19.74 -4.90 5.40
C ARG A 149 -18.86 -4.40 6.53
N THR A 150 -18.36 -5.31 7.35
CA THR A 150 -17.44 -5.02 8.45
C THR A 150 -16.07 -4.55 7.91
N ASP A 151 -15.54 -5.18 6.87
CA ASP A 151 -14.25 -4.82 6.24
C ASP A 151 -14.18 -3.35 5.79
N ARG A 152 -15.30 -2.71 5.46
CA ARG A 152 -15.31 -1.27 5.08
C ARG A 152 -14.85 -0.34 6.20
N HIS A 153 -14.99 -0.76 7.44
CA HIS A 153 -14.79 0.07 8.63
C HIS A 153 -13.57 -0.32 9.45
N VAL A 154 -12.99 -1.49 9.19
CA VAL A 154 -11.84 -2.01 9.93
C VAL A 154 -10.65 -2.21 9.02
N ARG A 155 -9.44 -2.04 9.56
CA ARG A 155 -8.18 -2.28 8.84
C ARG A 155 -7.20 -3.00 9.74
N SER A 156 -6.39 -3.87 9.15
CA SER A 156 -5.27 -4.53 9.85
C SER A 156 -3.97 -3.84 9.45
N PRO A 157 -3.34 -3.07 10.35
CA PRO A 157 -2.12 -2.36 10.03
C PRO A 157 -0.91 -3.29 10.03
N HIS A 158 -0.05 -3.10 9.02
CA HIS A 158 1.27 -3.69 8.93
C HIS A 158 2.30 -2.59 8.71
N SER A 159 3.35 -2.56 9.51
CA SER A 159 4.36 -1.50 9.47
C SER A 159 5.76 -2.08 9.35
N LYS A 160 6.56 -1.47 8.49
CA LYS A 160 8.00 -1.70 8.37
C LYS A 160 8.74 -0.38 8.42
N TYR A 161 9.68 -0.26 9.35
CA TYR A 161 10.55 0.90 9.51
C TYR A 161 11.99 0.44 9.61
N ALA A 162 12.90 1.13 8.93
CA ALA A 162 14.33 0.86 9.06
C ALA A 162 14.77 1.01 10.52
N PRO A 163 15.77 0.24 10.99
CA PRO A 163 16.21 0.22 12.39
C PRO A 163 16.46 1.61 12.96
N ALA A 164 17.11 2.49 12.19
CA ALA A 164 17.40 3.88 12.59
C ALA A 164 16.16 4.75 12.90
N TYR A 165 14.97 4.32 12.47
CA TYR A 165 13.70 5.04 12.63
C TYR A 165 12.74 4.36 13.60
N GLN A 166 13.09 3.19 14.12
CA GLN A 166 12.29 2.48 15.12
C GLN A 166 12.33 3.21 16.48
N GLY A 167 11.29 3.03 17.29
CA GLY A 167 11.21 3.68 18.60
C GLY A 167 10.97 5.20 18.60
N ARG A 168 10.92 5.86 17.41
CA ARG A 168 10.78 7.32 17.27
C ARG A 168 9.32 7.80 17.21
N GLY A 169 8.35 6.95 17.49
CA GLY A 169 6.93 7.30 17.52
C GLY A 169 6.26 7.41 16.14
N ILE A 170 6.96 7.09 15.05
CA ILE A 170 6.46 7.24 13.68
C ILE A 170 5.22 6.39 13.45
N ALA A 171 5.26 5.10 13.77
CA ALA A 171 4.12 4.21 13.66
C ALA A 171 2.93 4.71 14.51
N SER A 172 3.20 5.21 15.73
CA SER A 172 2.16 5.79 16.61
C SER A 172 1.45 6.98 15.95
N ALA A 173 2.21 7.87 15.31
CA ALA A 173 1.65 9.03 14.61
C ALA A 173 0.79 8.61 13.40
N VAL A 174 1.26 7.65 12.61
CA VAL A 174 0.53 7.13 11.45
C VAL A 174 -0.76 6.39 11.87
N TYR A 175 -0.72 5.59 12.94
CA TYR A 175 -1.92 4.92 13.46
C TYR A 175 -2.91 5.93 14.05
N ALA A 176 -2.44 6.93 14.82
CA ALA A 176 -3.28 7.98 15.34
C ALA A 176 -3.97 8.79 14.21
N TRP A 177 -3.25 9.06 13.12
CA TRP A 177 -3.83 9.67 11.93
C TRP A 177 -4.96 8.81 11.34
N ALA A 178 -4.76 7.51 11.17
CA ALA A 178 -5.77 6.60 10.64
C ALA A 178 -7.01 6.52 11.54
N LEU A 179 -6.79 6.41 12.87
CA LEU A 179 -7.87 6.43 13.88
C LEU A 179 -8.62 7.77 13.86
N GLY A 180 -7.92 8.90 13.70
CA GLY A 180 -8.51 10.24 13.58
C GLY A 180 -9.39 10.38 12.33
N ARG A 181 -9.10 9.65 11.25
CA ARG A 181 -9.92 9.59 10.04
C ARG A 181 -11.12 8.63 10.15
N GLY A 182 -11.32 8.01 11.30
CA GLY A 182 -12.45 7.11 11.55
C GLY A 182 -12.20 5.66 11.16
N LEU A 183 -10.98 5.25 10.84
CA LEU A 183 -10.66 3.83 10.64
C LEU A 183 -10.57 3.14 12.00
N CYS A 184 -11.25 2.01 12.18
CA CYS A 184 -11.02 1.13 13.31
C CYS A 184 -9.85 0.20 12.96
N LEU A 185 -8.89 0.03 13.87
CA LEU A 185 -7.71 -0.79 13.63
C LEU A 185 -7.81 -2.10 14.40
N VAL A 186 -7.62 -3.22 13.70
CA VAL A 186 -7.63 -4.57 14.28
C VAL A 186 -6.22 -5.14 14.22
N SER A 187 -5.73 -5.66 15.34
CA SER A 187 -4.38 -6.22 15.43
C SER A 187 -4.23 -7.51 14.63
N GLY A 188 -3.01 -7.81 14.20
CA GLY A 188 -2.68 -9.13 13.67
C GLY A 188 -2.87 -10.24 14.73
N ALA A 189 -2.97 -11.49 14.26
CA ALA A 189 -3.04 -12.68 15.11
C ALA A 189 -1.82 -12.85 16.01
N ARG A 190 -0.67 -12.47 15.47
CA ARG A 190 0.61 -12.46 16.19
C ARG A 190 1.19 -11.07 16.10
N GLN A 191 1.84 -10.64 17.16
CA GLN A 191 2.45 -9.33 17.26
C GLN A 191 3.90 -9.49 17.71
N SER A 192 4.80 -8.69 17.12
CA SER A 192 6.13 -8.50 17.71
C SER A 192 5.99 -7.74 19.03
N ALA A 193 7.00 -7.81 19.89
CA ALA A 193 7.05 -7.05 21.14
C ALA A 193 6.86 -5.54 20.90
N GLY A 194 7.47 -5.00 19.84
CA GLY A 194 7.31 -3.59 19.44
C GLY A 194 5.89 -3.24 18.99
N ALA A 195 5.24 -4.11 18.21
CA ALA A 195 3.85 -3.93 17.83
C ALA A 195 2.93 -3.98 19.05
N HIS A 196 3.12 -4.95 19.96
CA HIS A 196 2.34 -5.05 21.19
C HIS A 196 2.46 -3.78 22.05
N ALA A 197 3.68 -3.29 22.25
CA ALA A 197 3.92 -2.04 22.98
C ALA A 197 3.25 -0.83 22.32
N LEU A 198 3.26 -0.74 20.98
CA LEU A 198 2.57 0.29 20.20
C LEU A 198 1.06 0.26 20.46
N TRP A 199 0.43 -0.92 20.41
CA TRP A 199 -1.01 -1.07 20.66
C TRP A 199 -1.39 -0.60 22.07
N HIS A 200 -0.63 -0.98 23.09
CA HIS A 200 -0.85 -0.53 24.46
C HIS A 200 -0.59 0.98 24.65
N ALA A 201 0.39 1.54 23.92
CA ALA A 201 0.61 2.99 23.95
C ALA A 201 -0.57 3.77 23.35
N LEU A 202 -1.14 3.27 22.25
CA LEU A 202 -2.31 3.87 21.62
C LEU A 202 -3.58 3.69 22.46
N ALA A 203 -3.72 2.59 23.19
CA ALA A 203 -4.84 2.31 24.08
C ALA A 203 -4.99 3.35 25.22
N ARG A 204 -3.95 4.10 25.55
CA ARG A 204 -4.03 5.21 26.52
C ARG A 204 -4.81 6.42 25.98
N ARG A 205 -4.98 6.52 24.67
CA ARG A 205 -5.61 7.67 23.99
C ARG A 205 -6.81 7.31 23.15
N HIS A 206 -6.95 6.02 22.81
CA HIS A 206 -8.04 5.51 21.98
C HIS A 206 -8.73 4.34 22.66
N PRO A 207 -10.07 4.22 22.55
CA PRO A 207 -10.79 3.11 23.14
C PRO A 207 -10.32 1.77 22.55
N LEU A 208 -9.76 0.91 23.40
CA LEU A 208 -9.36 -0.44 23.05
C LEU A 208 -10.44 -1.43 23.49
N ARG A 209 -10.71 -2.42 22.65
CA ARG A 209 -11.57 -3.57 22.94
C ARG A 209 -10.91 -4.84 22.44
N TRP A 210 -11.41 -5.96 22.95
CA TRP A 210 -11.04 -7.28 22.47
C TRP A 210 -12.19 -7.87 21.66
N VAL A 211 -11.83 -8.55 20.57
CA VAL A 211 -12.78 -9.18 19.66
C VAL A 211 -12.27 -10.56 19.26
N ALA A 212 -13.19 -11.48 18.95
CA ALA A 212 -12.88 -12.74 18.28
C ALA A 212 -13.34 -12.65 16.83
N LEU A 213 -12.46 -13.06 15.89
CA LEU A 213 -12.78 -13.13 14.46
C LEU A 213 -13.12 -14.58 14.10
N ARG A 214 -14.39 -14.88 13.90
CA ARG A 214 -14.89 -16.23 13.60
C ARG A 214 -16.01 -16.17 12.57
N ALA A 215 -16.05 -17.14 11.67
CA ALA A 215 -17.09 -17.28 10.64
C ALA A 215 -17.42 -15.97 9.91
N LYS A 216 -16.40 -15.22 9.54
CA LYS A 216 -16.51 -13.89 8.88
C LYS A 216 -17.22 -12.83 9.72
N ARG A 217 -17.31 -13.02 11.04
CA ARG A 217 -17.92 -12.08 11.98
C ARG A 217 -16.92 -11.63 13.04
N MET A 218 -17.15 -10.45 13.58
CA MET A 218 -16.40 -9.89 14.69
C MET A 218 -17.27 -9.96 15.95
N HIS A 219 -16.82 -10.75 16.95
CA HIS A 219 -17.52 -10.94 18.21
C HIS A 219 -16.84 -10.17 19.35
N GLY A 220 -17.58 -9.35 20.08
CA GLY A 220 -17.05 -8.53 21.15
C GLY A 220 -16.75 -9.37 22.40
N LEU A 221 -15.49 -9.33 22.87
CA LEU A 221 -15.05 -10.02 24.09
C LEU A 221 -14.96 -9.08 25.31
N GLY A 222 -15.06 -7.75 25.10
CA GLY A 222 -15.03 -6.78 26.18
C GLY A 222 -13.81 -5.87 26.18
N ALA A 223 -13.57 -5.20 27.31
CA ALA A 223 -12.42 -4.31 27.50
C ALA A 223 -11.15 -5.07 27.90
N SER A 224 -11.29 -6.26 28.46
CA SER A 224 -10.18 -7.14 28.84
C SER A 224 -10.56 -8.59 28.58
N VAL A 225 -9.57 -9.45 28.43
CA VAL A 225 -9.72 -10.89 28.28
C VAL A 225 -8.65 -11.59 29.14
N PRO A 226 -8.89 -12.82 29.62
CA PRO A 226 -7.88 -13.65 30.27
C PRO A 226 -6.67 -13.88 29.32
N SER A 227 -5.47 -14.01 29.89
CA SER A 227 -4.23 -14.22 29.11
C SER A 227 -4.30 -15.43 28.19
N ALA A 228 -4.90 -16.52 28.63
CA ALA A 228 -5.12 -17.71 27.81
C ALA A 228 -5.95 -17.39 26.55
N GLN A 229 -7.01 -16.60 26.69
CA GLN A 229 -7.86 -16.18 25.57
C GLN A 229 -7.15 -15.15 24.68
N ALA A 230 -6.36 -14.24 25.26
CA ALA A 230 -5.57 -13.28 24.51
C ALA A 230 -4.55 -13.96 23.57
N SER A 231 -4.12 -15.17 23.89
CA SER A 231 -3.19 -15.98 23.11
C SER A 231 -3.83 -16.78 21.97
N GLU A 232 -5.18 -16.81 21.89
CA GLU A 232 -5.90 -17.48 20.81
C GLU A 232 -5.71 -16.72 19.49
N LEU A 233 -5.48 -17.44 18.39
CA LEU A 233 -5.18 -16.85 17.06
C LEU A 233 -6.34 -16.03 16.48
N ASP A 234 -7.56 -16.31 16.87
CA ASP A 234 -8.75 -15.58 16.46
C ASP A 234 -9.08 -14.39 17.38
N THR A 235 -8.41 -14.27 18.53
CA THR A 235 -8.58 -13.14 19.44
C THR A 235 -7.68 -11.97 19.02
N ARG A 236 -8.26 -10.79 18.89
CA ARG A 236 -7.62 -9.57 18.41
C ARG A 236 -7.91 -8.38 19.31
N MET A 237 -7.00 -7.45 19.35
CA MET A 237 -7.27 -6.09 19.83
C MET A 237 -7.89 -5.26 18.71
N ILE A 238 -8.88 -4.43 19.07
CA ILE A 238 -9.42 -3.40 18.17
C ILE A 238 -9.30 -2.04 18.84
N LEU A 239 -8.72 -1.06 18.13
CA LEU A 239 -8.77 0.36 18.49
C LEU A 239 -9.87 1.02 17.68
N LEU A 240 -10.75 1.73 18.37
CA LEU A 240 -11.89 2.39 17.74
C LEU A 240 -11.46 3.76 17.22
N GLY A 241 -11.72 4.01 15.93
CA GLY A 241 -11.45 5.27 15.26
C GLY A 241 -12.44 6.37 15.69
N HIS A 242 -12.15 7.60 15.28
CA HIS A 242 -13.01 8.75 15.59
C HIS A 242 -14.44 8.51 15.14
N GLY A 243 -15.40 8.84 16.02
CA GLY A 243 -16.81 8.63 15.77
C GLY A 243 -17.31 7.19 15.95
N TRP A 244 -16.44 6.23 16.34
CA TRP A 244 -16.82 4.85 16.61
C TRP A 244 -16.90 4.55 18.10
N SER A 245 -17.87 3.72 18.44
CA SER A 245 -18.02 3.11 19.76
C SER A 245 -18.45 1.65 19.62
N ALA A 246 -18.28 0.85 20.66
CA ALA A 246 -18.77 -0.52 20.65
C ALA A 246 -20.30 -0.58 20.50
N ALA A 247 -21.03 0.40 21.02
CA ALA A 247 -22.48 0.52 20.84
C ALA A 247 -22.83 0.77 19.37
N ARG A 248 -22.13 1.70 18.70
CA ARG A 248 -22.32 1.98 17.27
C ARG A 248 -22.00 0.78 16.39
N LEU A 249 -20.92 0.05 16.69
CA LEU A 249 -20.59 -1.17 15.95
C LEU A 249 -21.70 -2.22 16.10
N ARG A 250 -22.28 -2.38 17.30
CA ARG A 250 -23.41 -3.30 17.53
C ARG A 250 -24.68 -2.84 16.82
N SER A 251 -25.03 -1.57 16.88
CA SER A 251 -26.24 -1.05 16.21
C SER A 251 -26.21 -1.19 14.70
N LEU A 252 -25.02 -1.28 14.12
CA LEU A 252 -24.80 -1.52 12.69
C LEU A 252 -24.57 -3.00 12.36
N ASP A 253 -24.73 -3.91 13.32
CA ASP A 253 -24.51 -5.35 13.15
C ASP A 253 -23.08 -5.71 12.68
N LEU A 254 -22.10 -4.91 13.10
CA LEU A 254 -20.66 -5.12 12.81
C LEU A 254 -19.92 -5.79 13.97
N LEU A 255 -20.53 -5.80 15.17
CA LEU A 255 -19.98 -6.40 16.39
C LEU A 255 -21.06 -7.25 17.06
N HIS A 256 -20.87 -8.56 17.03
CA HIS A 256 -21.81 -9.55 17.57
C HIS A 256 -21.53 -9.89 19.05
N PRO A 257 -22.50 -10.45 19.79
CA PRO A 257 -22.30 -10.89 21.17
C PRO A 257 -21.24 -12.00 21.31
N ALA A 258 -20.54 -12.04 22.45
CA ALA A 258 -19.54 -13.06 22.76
C ALA A 258 -20.13 -14.49 22.85
N ALA A 259 -21.37 -14.65 23.27
CA ALA A 259 -22.05 -15.94 23.37
C ALA A 259 -22.13 -16.67 22.02
N GLU A 260 -22.35 -15.95 20.92
CA GLU A 260 -22.32 -16.52 19.57
C GLU A 260 -20.94 -17.07 19.21
N ALA A 261 -19.87 -16.40 19.63
CA ALA A 261 -18.50 -16.87 19.43
C ALA A 261 -18.21 -18.20 20.13
N ALA A 262 -18.74 -18.41 21.32
CA ALA A 262 -18.59 -19.67 22.07
C ALA A 262 -19.31 -20.82 21.37
N ASN A 263 -20.55 -20.59 20.92
CA ASN A 263 -21.35 -21.59 20.21
C ASN A 263 -20.70 -22.00 18.86
N GLU A 264 -20.10 -21.07 18.16
CA GLU A 264 -19.39 -21.32 16.90
C GLU A 264 -18.08 -22.11 17.10
N LYS A 265 -17.35 -21.83 18.22
CA LYS A 265 -16.16 -22.61 18.60
C LYS A 265 -16.52 -24.07 18.92
N MET A 266 -17.67 -24.29 19.54
CA MET A 266 -18.16 -25.63 19.88
C MET A 266 -18.59 -26.43 18.64
N ARG A 267 -19.28 -25.79 17.68
CA ARG A 267 -19.68 -26.40 16.40
C ARG A 267 -18.48 -26.81 15.51
N ARG A 268 -17.35 -26.17 15.61
CA ARG A 268 -16.14 -26.51 14.85
C ARG A 268 -15.32 -27.65 15.47
N ARG A 269 -15.59 -28.02 16.73
CA ARG A 269 -14.92 -29.11 17.45
C ARG A 269 -15.72 -30.42 17.42
N ALA A 270 -16.98 -30.35 17.04
CA ALA A 270 -17.87 -31.48 16.79
C ALA A 270 -17.84 -31.89 15.30
#